data_675fa07e4a375a03e4f156859f520a3d
#
_entry.id   675fa07e4a375a03e4f156859f520a3d
#
_cell.length_a   1.000
_cell.length_b   1.000
_cell.length_c   1.000
_cell.angle_alpha   90.00
_cell.angle_beta   90.00
_cell.angle_gamma   90.00
#
_symmetry.space_group_name_H-M   'P 1'
#
loop_
_entity.id
_entity.type
_entity.pdbx_description
1 polymer ?
#
loop_
_entity_poly.entity_id
_entity_poly.type
_entity_poly.pdbx_seq_one_letter_code
_entity_poly.pdbx_strand_id
1 'polypeptide(L)'
;MNFNNLDLNLLVVFDSIFDEGSITKASEKLNLSQSAVSNALNRLRYTMKDDLFFRSGDRMQPTPAALEFVSPIKKALELIDGTLTREGFNPAESEKRFVFCTPDVAASKVAARVVQTLQEEAPKIKITNIALQNGVLERLKNHDIDFILAADPHMVQEMESPVGQRFDEYFDSFEVYRDTYRCVARKGHPLIKNNKISFENYLSADHVFISIDGISNSPVDFTLSKMGRKRNKMVSVNYYQAAIEIVRETDCIISLSSNVSALVNTKDEFDVVPLPFKSDEFSVQMIWNKRSTDDPANAWMRSVLFGVKDDVFL
;
A
#
# COMPACT_ATOMS: atom_id res chain seq x y z
N MET A 1 20.47 -17.40 -25.18
CA MET A 1 20.59 -18.51 -24.22
C MET A 1 19.19 -18.86 -23.73
N ASN A 2 18.79 -20.13 -23.76
CA ASN A 2 17.45 -20.51 -23.29
C ASN A 2 17.59 -21.00 -21.86
N PHE A 3 17.05 -20.28 -20.89
CA PHE A 3 17.12 -20.60 -19.46
C PHE A 3 16.54 -21.99 -19.11
N ASN A 4 15.66 -22.53 -19.95
CA ASN A 4 15.06 -23.85 -19.72
C ASN A 4 16.10 -25.00 -19.73
N ASN A 5 17.30 -24.76 -20.24
CA ASN A 5 18.39 -25.78 -20.32
C ASN A 5 19.52 -25.49 -19.34
N LEU A 6 19.44 -24.47 -18.49
CA LEU A 6 20.46 -24.15 -17.50
C LEU A 6 20.04 -24.68 -16.12
N ASP A 7 20.82 -25.65 -15.63
CA ASP A 7 20.70 -26.10 -14.25
C ASP A 7 21.44 -25.13 -13.33
N LEU A 8 20.67 -24.35 -12.54
CA LEU A 8 21.23 -23.31 -11.67
C LEU A 8 22.16 -23.89 -10.58
N ASN A 9 22.02 -25.16 -10.21
CA ASN A 9 22.93 -25.81 -9.27
C ASN A 9 24.37 -25.85 -9.79
N LEU A 10 24.56 -25.81 -11.12
CA LEU A 10 25.90 -25.78 -11.71
C LEU A 10 26.64 -24.48 -11.38
N LEU A 11 25.91 -23.38 -11.16
CA LEU A 11 26.49 -22.08 -10.76
C LEU A 11 26.99 -22.13 -9.32
N VAL A 12 26.30 -22.84 -8.42
CA VAL A 12 26.74 -23.07 -7.04
C VAL A 12 28.03 -23.89 -7.02
N VAL A 13 28.13 -24.91 -7.89
CA VAL A 13 29.36 -25.70 -8.04
C VAL A 13 30.50 -24.86 -8.59
N PHE A 14 30.25 -23.99 -9.57
CA PHE A 14 31.25 -23.06 -10.11
C PHE A 14 31.82 -22.17 -9.03
N ASP A 15 30.93 -21.51 -8.25
CA ASP A 15 31.32 -20.60 -7.19
C ASP A 15 32.13 -21.31 -6.10
N SER A 16 31.72 -22.48 -5.69
CA SER A 16 32.44 -23.27 -4.70
C SER A 16 33.82 -23.71 -5.18
N ILE A 17 34.00 -24.12 -6.46
CA ILE A 17 35.31 -24.46 -7.02
C ILE A 17 36.19 -23.22 -7.12
N PHE A 18 35.62 -22.08 -7.48
CA PHE A 18 36.34 -20.80 -7.55
C PHE A 18 36.91 -20.39 -6.19
N ASP A 19 36.08 -20.43 -5.14
CA ASP A 19 36.48 -20.06 -3.77
C ASP A 19 37.53 -21.02 -3.18
N GLU A 20 37.32 -22.36 -3.33
CA GLU A 20 38.16 -23.37 -2.73
C GLU A 20 39.45 -23.68 -3.53
N GLY A 21 39.45 -23.34 -4.83
CA GLY A 21 40.52 -23.69 -5.72
C GLY A 21 40.79 -25.21 -5.81
N SER A 22 39.76 -26.04 -5.47
CA SER A 22 39.90 -27.49 -5.38
C SER A 22 38.54 -28.19 -5.51
N ILE A 23 38.46 -29.18 -6.42
CA ILE A 23 37.24 -29.98 -6.57
C ILE A 23 36.94 -30.78 -5.29
N THR A 24 37.99 -31.31 -4.63
CA THR A 24 37.84 -32.04 -3.37
C THR A 24 37.22 -31.17 -2.26
N LYS A 25 37.80 -30.01 -2.04
CA LYS A 25 37.28 -29.08 -1.01
C LYS A 25 35.89 -28.57 -1.36
N ALA A 26 35.63 -28.25 -2.64
CA ALA A 26 34.30 -27.87 -3.10
C ALA A 26 33.27 -29.01 -2.88
N SER A 27 33.68 -30.26 -3.08
CA SER A 27 32.79 -31.41 -2.82
C SER A 27 32.44 -31.55 -1.33
N GLU A 28 33.42 -31.34 -0.44
CA GLU A 28 33.23 -31.33 1.01
C GLU A 28 32.28 -30.18 1.44
N LYS A 29 32.54 -28.95 0.95
CA LYS A 29 31.72 -27.76 1.25
C LYS A 29 30.26 -27.95 0.80
N LEU A 30 30.04 -28.59 -0.36
CA LEU A 30 28.70 -28.82 -0.92
C LEU A 30 28.03 -30.11 -0.44
N ASN A 31 28.68 -30.90 0.39
CA ASN A 31 28.20 -32.25 0.79
C ASN A 31 27.89 -33.15 -0.43
N LEU A 32 28.72 -33.07 -1.47
CA LEU A 32 28.61 -33.86 -2.68
C LEU A 32 29.81 -34.80 -2.84
N SER A 33 29.70 -35.84 -3.69
CA SER A 33 30.87 -36.62 -4.08
C SER A 33 31.75 -35.85 -5.06
N GLN A 34 33.06 -36.08 -5.05
CA GLN A 34 33.99 -35.50 -6.03
C GLN A 34 33.57 -35.77 -7.48
N SER A 35 33.05 -36.97 -7.76
CA SER A 35 32.54 -37.34 -9.08
C SER A 35 31.32 -36.51 -9.47
N ALA A 36 30.44 -36.19 -8.52
CA ALA A 36 29.28 -35.31 -8.76
C ALA A 36 29.71 -33.88 -9.11
N VAL A 37 30.68 -33.34 -8.35
CA VAL A 37 31.22 -31.98 -8.62
C VAL A 37 31.95 -31.94 -9.97
N SER A 38 32.74 -32.99 -10.31
CA SER A 38 33.42 -33.06 -11.61
C SER A 38 32.42 -33.17 -12.77
N ASN A 39 31.36 -33.95 -12.61
CA ASN A 39 30.32 -34.06 -13.63
C ASN A 39 29.54 -32.72 -13.81
N ALA A 40 29.25 -32.07 -12.71
CA ALA A 40 28.61 -30.72 -12.74
C ALA A 40 29.49 -29.71 -13.47
N LEU A 41 30.81 -29.67 -13.16
CA LEU A 41 31.76 -28.83 -13.87
C LEU A 41 31.80 -29.14 -15.37
N ASN A 42 31.82 -30.42 -15.76
CA ASN A 42 31.82 -30.79 -17.18
C ASN A 42 30.53 -30.36 -17.90
N ARG A 43 29.39 -30.47 -17.26
CA ARG A 43 28.11 -29.93 -17.79
C ARG A 43 28.15 -28.42 -17.96
N LEU A 44 28.73 -27.71 -16.98
CA LEU A 44 28.87 -26.24 -17.06
C LEU A 44 29.84 -25.83 -18.16
N ARG A 45 30.98 -26.52 -18.33
CA ARG A 45 31.92 -26.33 -19.44
C ARG A 45 31.23 -26.41 -20.80
N TYR A 46 30.40 -27.43 -20.97
CA TYR A 46 29.62 -27.60 -22.19
C TYR A 46 28.66 -26.45 -22.43
N THR A 47 27.98 -26.02 -21.39
CA THR A 47 27.00 -24.92 -21.46
C THR A 47 27.65 -23.57 -21.75
N MET A 48 28.76 -23.27 -21.07
CA MET A 48 29.50 -22.01 -21.18
C MET A 48 30.48 -21.96 -22.34
N LYS A 49 30.75 -23.13 -22.98
CA LYS A 49 31.76 -23.33 -24.04
C LYS A 49 33.14 -22.82 -23.64
N ASP A 50 33.52 -23.06 -22.39
CA ASP A 50 34.81 -22.68 -21.81
C ASP A 50 35.20 -23.74 -20.76
N ASP A 51 36.50 -23.99 -20.62
CA ASP A 51 37.04 -24.98 -19.65
C ASP A 51 36.87 -24.52 -18.20
N LEU A 52 36.60 -23.25 -17.98
CA LEU A 52 36.34 -22.56 -16.71
C LEU A 52 37.48 -22.69 -15.69
N PHE A 53 38.01 -23.88 -15.52
CA PHE A 53 39.13 -24.13 -14.61
C PHE A 53 40.10 -25.16 -15.23
N PHE A 54 41.39 -24.94 -15.07
CA PHE A 54 42.45 -25.84 -15.41
C PHE A 54 43.27 -26.19 -14.18
N ARG A 55 43.90 -27.35 -14.20
CA ARG A 55 44.74 -27.78 -13.09
C ARG A 55 46.15 -27.24 -13.23
N SER A 56 46.60 -26.56 -12.16
CA SER A 56 47.98 -26.06 -12.06
C SER A 56 48.59 -26.52 -10.73
N GLY A 57 49.42 -27.56 -10.76
CA GLY A 57 49.86 -28.23 -9.55
C GLY A 57 48.71 -28.89 -8.81
N ASP A 58 48.59 -28.56 -7.53
CA ASP A 58 47.52 -29.08 -6.68
C ASP A 58 46.26 -28.18 -6.65
N ARG A 59 46.20 -27.12 -7.45
CA ARG A 59 45.09 -26.19 -7.46
C ARG A 59 44.38 -26.12 -8.80
N MET A 60 43.08 -25.83 -8.73
CA MET A 60 42.27 -25.41 -9.86
C MET A 60 42.43 -23.92 -10.04
N GLN A 61 42.85 -23.49 -11.26
CA GLN A 61 42.99 -22.08 -11.60
C GLN A 61 41.89 -21.71 -12.60
N PRO A 62 41.24 -20.54 -12.42
CA PRO A 62 40.20 -20.08 -13.33
C PRO A 62 40.78 -19.63 -14.67
N THR A 63 40.02 -19.85 -15.75
CA THR A 63 40.29 -19.26 -17.07
C THR A 63 39.99 -17.76 -17.04
N PRO A 64 40.48 -16.95 -17.99
CA PRO A 64 40.09 -15.57 -18.14
C PRO A 64 38.56 -15.38 -18.22
N ALA A 65 37.85 -16.26 -18.94
CA ALA A 65 36.39 -16.24 -19.00
C ALA A 65 35.75 -16.51 -17.64
N ALA A 66 36.25 -17.48 -16.84
CA ALA A 66 35.75 -17.74 -15.52
C ALA A 66 35.92 -16.53 -14.58
N LEU A 67 37.01 -15.76 -14.71
CA LEU A 67 37.24 -14.53 -13.96
C LEU A 67 36.19 -13.45 -14.28
N GLU A 68 35.74 -13.37 -15.55
CA GLU A 68 34.67 -12.44 -15.94
C GLU A 68 33.30 -12.90 -15.43
N PHE A 69 33.07 -14.22 -15.32
CA PHE A 69 31.78 -14.78 -14.90
C PHE A 69 31.56 -14.75 -13.38
N VAL A 70 32.61 -14.79 -12.58
CA VAL A 70 32.50 -14.99 -11.12
C VAL A 70 31.68 -13.90 -10.45
N SER A 71 31.90 -12.62 -10.76
CA SER A 71 31.17 -11.50 -10.14
C SER A 71 29.68 -11.50 -10.47
N PRO A 72 29.25 -11.64 -11.74
CA PRO A 72 27.83 -11.81 -12.09
C PRO A 72 27.18 -13.03 -11.45
N ILE A 73 27.88 -14.18 -11.41
CA ILE A 73 27.33 -15.41 -10.80
C ILE A 73 27.14 -15.25 -9.31
N LYS A 74 28.12 -14.71 -8.57
CA LYS A 74 27.98 -14.44 -7.13
C LYS A 74 26.79 -13.55 -6.83
N LYS A 75 26.65 -12.43 -7.54
CA LYS A 75 25.49 -11.54 -7.39
C LYS A 75 24.15 -12.23 -7.65
N ALA A 76 24.09 -13.11 -8.67
CA ALA A 76 22.88 -13.86 -8.95
C ALA A 76 22.54 -14.85 -7.82
N LEU A 77 23.55 -15.56 -7.30
CA LEU A 77 23.37 -16.49 -6.17
C LEU A 77 22.98 -15.75 -4.88
N GLU A 78 23.58 -14.60 -4.59
CA GLU A 78 23.21 -13.74 -3.46
C GLU A 78 21.77 -13.27 -3.56
N LEU A 79 21.28 -12.85 -4.74
CA LEU A 79 19.90 -12.46 -4.96
C LEU A 79 18.92 -13.63 -4.74
N ILE A 80 19.29 -14.83 -5.20
CA ILE A 80 18.47 -16.02 -5.01
C ILE A 80 18.45 -16.39 -3.53
N ASP A 81 19.60 -16.41 -2.86
CA ASP A 81 19.71 -16.72 -1.44
C ASP A 81 18.94 -15.75 -0.57
N GLY A 82 19.08 -14.45 -0.82
CA GLY A 82 18.29 -13.39 -0.14
C GLY A 82 16.77 -13.51 -0.39
N THR A 83 16.36 -14.19 -1.47
CA THR A 83 14.95 -14.48 -1.73
C THR A 83 14.45 -15.71 -0.95
N LEU A 84 15.32 -16.68 -0.73
CA LEU A 84 15.02 -17.95 -0.04
C LEU A 84 15.20 -17.83 1.48
N THR A 85 16.22 -17.11 1.92
CA THR A 85 16.45 -16.78 3.33
C THR A 85 15.53 -15.61 3.66
N ARG A 86 14.48 -15.86 4.43
CA ARG A 86 13.72 -14.80 5.09
C ARG A 86 14.60 -14.20 6.19
N GLU A 87 15.64 -13.47 5.81
CA GLU A 87 16.29 -12.55 6.74
C GLU A 87 15.23 -11.56 7.22
N GLY A 88 15.22 -11.29 8.52
CA GLY A 88 14.25 -10.39 9.12
C GLY A 88 14.26 -9.05 8.36
N PHE A 89 13.09 -8.53 8.02
CA PHE A 89 12.96 -7.24 7.35
C PHE A 89 13.75 -6.15 8.09
N ASN A 90 14.71 -5.56 7.39
CA ASN A 90 15.47 -4.41 7.88
C ASN A 90 14.96 -3.13 7.20
N PRO A 91 14.20 -2.28 7.90
CA PRO A 91 13.66 -1.04 7.33
C PRO A 91 14.74 -0.14 6.73
N ALA A 92 15.90 0.00 7.41
CA ALA A 92 16.97 0.91 7.01
C ALA A 92 17.61 0.55 5.65
N GLU A 93 17.56 -0.71 5.27
CA GLU A 93 18.16 -1.21 4.01
C GLU A 93 17.14 -1.54 2.92
N SER A 94 15.87 -1.62 3.28
CA SER A 94 14.80 -1.99 2.35
C SER A 94 14.55 -0.93 1.30
N GLU A 95 14.51 -1.32 0.03
CA GLU A 95 14.13 -0.49 -1.12
C GLU A 95 12.67 -0.72 -1.54
N LYS A 96 11.87 -1.38 -0.69
CA LYS A 96 10.47 -1.70 -0.98
C LYS A 96 9.67 -0.44 -1.29
N ARG A 97 8.78 -0.53 -2.29
CA ARG A 97 7.77 0.49 -2.55
C ARG A 97 6.46 0.02 -1.94
N PHE A 98 5.82 0.88 -1.16
CA PHE A 98 4.44 0.68 -0.71
C PHE A 98 3.48 1.56 -1.49
N VAL A 99 2.35 0.99 -1.88
CA VAL A 99 1.26 1.67 -2.58
C VAL A 99 0.07 1.81 -1.64
N PHE A 100 -0.26 3.05 -1.32
CA PHE A 100 -1.42 3.41 -0.52
C PHE A 100 -2.56 3.87 -1.43
N CYS A 101 -3.78 3.55 -1.05
CA CYS A 101 -4.98 4.12 -1.63
C CYS A 101 -5.75 4.84 -0.54
N THR A 102 -5.72 6.16 -0.56
CA THR A 102 -6.34 6.99 0.49
C THR A 102 -7.03 8.20 -0.12
N PRO A 103 -8.08 8.75 0.55
CA PRO A 103 -8.61 10.06 0.18
C PRO A 103 -7.51 11.14 0.25
N ASP A 104 -7.56 12.11 -0.66
CA ASP A 104 -6.58 13.19 -0.77
C ASP A 104 -6.40 13.98 0.54
N VAL A 105 -7.47 14.25 1.25
CA VAL A 105 -7.45 14.95 2.54
C VAL A 105 -6.73 14.16 3.63
N ALA A 106 -6.92 12.84 3.68
CA ALA A 106 -6.21 11.98 4.62
C ALA A 106 -4.74 11.80 4.21
N ALA A 107 -4.49 11.68 2.90
CA ALA A 107 -3.13 11.58 2.35
C ALA A 107 -2.24 12.72 2.81
N SER A 108 -2.73 13.95 2.84
CA SER A 108 -1.92 15.13 3.18
C SER A 108 -1.33 15.08 4.58
N LYS A 109 -2.06 14.55 5.57
CA LYS A 109 -1.58 14.47 6.97
C LYS A 109 -0.89 13.16 7.29
N VAL A 110 -1.48 12.03 6.89
CA VAL A 110 -0.88 10.70 7.11
C VAL A 110 0.45 10.61 6.38
N ALA A 111 0.51 11.02 5.11
CA ALA A 111 1.74 10.94 4.34
C ALA A 111 2.87 11.79 4.95
N ALA A 112 2.58 12.99 5.47
CA ALA A 112 3.60 13.83 6.07
C ALA A 112 4.27 13.16 7.28
N ARG A 113 3.48 12.53 8.16
CA ARG A 113 4.00 11.80 9.33
C ARG A 113 4.74 10.53 8.95
N VAL A 114 4.15 9.74 8.03
CA VAL A 114 4.82 8.54 7.51
C VAL A 114 6.16 8.88 6.88
N VAL A 115 6.24 9.96 6.06
CA VAL A 115 7.49 10.39 5.44
C VAL A 115 8.54 10.79 6.48
N GLN A 116 8.16 11.46 7.58
CA GLN A 116 9.09 11.77 8.67
C GLN A 116 9.72 10.49 9.25
N THR A 117 8.88 9.50 9.61
CA THR A 117 9.36 8.20 10.10
C THR A 117 10.24 7.49 9.09
N LEU A 118 9.86 7.51 7.79
CA LEU A 118 10.66 6.89 6.74
C LEU A 118 12.03 7.54 6.59
N GLN A 119 12.11 8.86 6.69
CA GLN A 119 13.40 9.58 6.61
C GLN A 119 14.36 9.18 7.73
N GLU A 120 13.84 8.87 8.91
CA GLU A 120 14.63 8.51 10.08
C GLU A 120 14.99 7.01 10.11
N GLU A 121 14.01 6.13 9.83
CA GLU A 121 14.15 4.70 10.05
C GLU A 121 14.34 3.87 8.76
N ALA A 122 13.87 4.36 7.61
CA ALA A 122 13.80 3.59 6.38
C ALA A 122 13.97 4.45 5.11
N PRO A 123 15.13 5.15 4.97
CA PRO A 123 15.31 6.21 3.97
C PRO A 123 15.27 5.74 2.52
N LYS A 124 15.40 4.44 2.27
CA LYS A 124 15.34 3.86 0.92
C LYS A 124 13.93 3.40 0.52
N ILE A 125 13.02 3.23 1.48
CA ILE A 125 11.62 2.87 1.22
C ILE A 125 10.93 4.00 0.47
N LYS A 126 10.08 3.63 -0.48
CA LYS A 126 9.29 4.58 -1.26
C LYS A 126 7.81 4.35 -1.03
N ILE A 127 7.05 5.44 -0.97
CA ILE A 127 5.58 5.38 -0.91
C ILE A 127 4.99 6.03 -2.16
N THR A 128 3.88 5.46 -2.62
CA THR A 128 3.03 6.03 -3.66
C THR A 128 1.61 6.10 -3.11
N ASN A 129 1.00 7.26 -3.13
CA ASN A 129 -0.42 7.38 -2.82
C ASN A 129 -1.23 7.51 -4.10
N ILE A 130 -2.29 6.74 -4.21
CA ILE A 130 -3.27 6.84 -5.29
C ILE A 130 -4.64 7.19 -4.71
N ALA A 131 -5.47 7.87 -5.50
CA ALA A 131 -6.83 8.18 -5.10
C ALA A 131 -7.70 6.93 -5.06
N LEU A 132 -8.72 6.93 -4.20
CA LEU A 132 -9.76 5.91 -4.21
C LEU A 132 -10.45 5.89 -5.57
N GLN A 133 -10.66 4.69 -6.10
CA GLN A 133 -11.28 4.44 -7.40
C GLN A 133 -11.96 3.07 -7.40
N ASN A 134 -12.86 2.84 -8.37
CA ASN A 134 -13.49 1.54 -8.53
C ASN A 134 -12.45 0.44 -8.80
N GLY A 135 -12.71 -0.78 -8.31
CA GLY A 135 -11.80 -1.90 -8.44
C GLY A 135 -10.62 -1.90 -7.45
N VAL A 136 -10.64 -1.03 -6.44
CA VAL A 136 -9.53 -0.91 -5.48
C VAL A 136 -9.35 -2.18 -4.65
N LEU A 137 -10.42 -2.89 -4.30
CA LEU A 137 -10.33 -4.15 -3.56
C LEU A 137 -9.71 -5.26 -4.40
N GLU A 138 -10.04 -5.34 -5.70
CA GLU A 138 -9.39 -6.31 -6.59
C GLU A 138 -7.89 -6.03 -6.74
N ARG A 139 -7.50 -4.77 -6.84
CA ARG A 139 -6.08 -4.37 -6.87
C ARG A 139 -5.36 -4.70 -5.55
N LEU A 140 -6.02 -4.51 -4.40
CA LEU A 140 -5.50 -4.92 -3.09
C LEU A 140 -5.33 -6.45 -3.02
N LYS A 141 -6.30 -7.20 -3.52
CA LYS A 141 -6.26 -8.67 -3.60
C LYS A 141 -5.11 -9.17 -4.47
N ASN A 142 -4.81 -8.47 -5.55
CA ASN A 142 -3.74 -8.81 -6.49
C ASN A 142 -2.36 -8.24 -6.08
N HIS A 143 -2.25 -7.60 -4.91
CA HIS A 143 -1.03 -6.96 -4.41
C HIS A 143 -0.52 -5.77 -5.25
N ASP A 144 -1.37 -5.14 -6.09
CA ASP A 144 -1.07 -3.88 -6.77
C ASP A 144 -1.15 -2.67 -5.82
N ILE A 145 -1.83 -2.85 -4.70
CA ILE A 145 -1.96 -1.89 -3.59
C ILE A 145 -1.62 -2.65 -2.31
N ASP A 146 -0.91 -2.01 -1.40
CA ASP A 146 -0.56 -2.60 -0.10
C ASP A 146 -1.57 -2.25 0.99
N PHE A 147 -2.08 -0.99 0.98
CA PHE A 147 -2.99 -0.48 2.00
C PHE A 147 -4.08 0.41 1.43
N ILE A 148 -5.28 0.27 1.96
CA ILE A 148 -6.41 1.17 1.69
C ILE A 148 -6.83 1.82 3.00
N LEU A 149 -6.99 3.14 3.03
CA LEU A 149 -7.69 3.86 4.10
C LEU A 149 -9.08 4.22 3.61
N ALA A 150 -10.09 3.64 4.19
CA ALA A 150 -11.48 3.88 3.80
C ALA A 150 -12.42 3.87 5.01
N ALA A 151 -13.56 4.56 4.86
CA ALA A 151 -14.66 4.38 5.77
C ALA A 151 -15.26 3.00 5.55
N ASP A 152 -15.63 2.33 6.63
CA ASP A 152 -16.23 1.01 6.74
C ASP A 152 -15.96 0.03 5.56
N PRO A 153 -15.14 -1.02 5.78
CA PRO A 153 -14.80 -2.00 4.75
C PRO A 153 -16.02 -2.64 4.07
N HIS A 154 -17.10 -2.86 4.81
CA HIS A 154 -18.32 -3.44 4.25
C HIS A 154 -19.01 -2.49 3.27
N MET A 155 -18.94 -1.17 3.51
CA MET A 155 -19.43 -0.19 2.55
C MET A 155 -18.60 -0.17 1.27
N VAL A 156 -17.28 -0.28 1.38
CA VAL A 156 -16.39 -0.38 0.20
C VAL A 156 -16.72 -1.64 -0.58
N GLN A 157 -16.97 -2.75 0.10
CA GLN A 157 -17.37 -4.01 -0.53
C GLN A 157 -18.73 -3.92 -1.22
N GLU A 158 -19.75 -3.32 -0.57
CA GLU A 158 -21.09 -3.12 -1.17
C GLU A 158 -21.03 -2.24 -2.42
N MET A 159 -20.12 -1.26 -2.45
CA MET A 159 -19.92 -0.40 -3.63
C MET A 159 -19.24 -1.14 -4.78
N GLU A 160 -18.29 -2.06 -4.52
CA GLU A 160 -17.50 -2.72 -5.55
C GLU A 160 -18.05 -4.08 -5.98
N SER A 161 -18.73 -4.80 -5.10
CA SER A 161 -19.24 -6.14 -5.40
C SER A 161 -20.49 -6.46 -4.57
N PRO A 162 -21.68 -6.13 -5.06
CA PRO A 162 -22.94 -6.41 -4.35
C PRO A 162 -23.24 -7.89 -4.16
N VAL A 163 -22.46 -8.80 -4.77
CA VAL A 163 -22.72 -10.24 -4.79
C VAL A 163 -21.53 -11.03 -4.24
N GLY A 164 -21.58 -11.35 -2.94
CA GLY A 164 -21.11 -12.65 -2.45
C GLY A 164 -19.65 -12.87 -2.17
N GLN A 165 -18.73 -11.90 -2.28
CA GLN A 165 -17.36 -12.10 -1.77
C GLN A 165 -17.30 -11.72 -0.29
N ARG A 166 -16.84 -12.63 0.55
CA ARG A 166 -16.61 -12.34 1.97
C ARG A 166 -15.36 -11.49 2.13
N PHE A 167 -15.51 -10.26 2.60
CA PHE A 167 -14.39 -9.35 2.90
C PHE A 167 -13.31 -10.05 3.74
N ASP A 168 -13.71 -10.69 4.83
CA ASP A 168 -12.84 -11.36 5.81
C ASP A 168 -12.04 -12.55 5.24
N GLU A 169 -12.40 -13.03 4.06
CA GLU A 169 -11.67 -14.11 3.39
C GLU A 169 -10.36 -13.62 2.77
N TYR A 170 -10.35 -12.38 2.27
CA TYR A 170 -9.23 -11.83 1.50
C TYR A 170 -8.49 -10.70 2.21
N PHE A 171 -9.15 -10.02 3.15
CA PHE A 171 -8.63 -8.81 3.76
C PHE A 171 -8.66 -8.88 5.28
N ASP A 172 -7.66 -8.27 5.88
CA ASP A 172 -7.62 -7.90 7.28
C ASP A 172 -7.69 -6.38 7.39
N SER A 173 -8.14 -5.87 8.53
CA SER A 173 -8.20 -4.44 8.78
C SER A 173 -8.00 -4.13 10.26
N PHE A 174 -7.64 -2.88 10.56
CA PHE A 174 -7.77 -2.32 11.89
C PHE A 174 -8.50 -0.98 11.85
N GLU A 175 -9.26 -0.69 12.90
CA GLU A 175 -9.93 0.59 13.08
C GLU A 175 -8.89 1.66 13.42
N VAL A 176 -8.80 2.69 12.55
CA VAL A 176 -7.92 3.82 12.78
C VAL A 176 -8.58 4.81 13.73
N TYR A 177 -9.84 5.20 13.45
CA TYR A 177 -10.66 6.04 14.29
C TYR A 177 -12.15 5.90 13.97
N ARG A 178 -13.01 6.41 14.86
CA ARG A 178 -14.45 6.59 14.62
C ARG A 178 -14.77 8.04 14.41
N ASP A 179 -15.76 8.30 13.58
CA ASP A 179 -16.15 9.67 13.24
C ASP A 179 -17.66 9.79 13.00
N THR A 180 -18.11 11.03 12.99
CA THR A 180 -19.49 11.42 12.68
C THR A 180 -19.49 12.47 11.58
N TYR A 181 -20.63 12.68 10.93
CA TYR A 181 -20.73 13.71 9.90
C TYR A 181 -21.12 15.07 10.48
N ARG A 182 -20.59 16.13 9.88
CA ARG A 182 -20.93 17.55 10.10
C ARG A 182 -21.40 18.17 8.80
N CYS A 183 -22.25 19.17 8.89
CA CYS A 183 -22.57 20.05 7.78
C CYS A 183 -21.54 21.19 7.76
N VAL A 184 -20.92 21.39 6.61
CA VAL A 184 -19.91 22.45 6.37
C VAL A 184 -20.43 23.35 5.27
N ALA A 185 -20.35 24.66 5.51
CA ALA A 185 -20.72 25.71 4.58
C ALA A 185 -19.71 26.88 4.68
N ARG A 186 -19.66 27.78 3.72
CA ARG A 186 -18.85 28.99 3.83
C ARG A 186 -19.24 29.80 5.07
N LYS A 187 -18.33 30.60 5.59
CA LYS A 187 -18.59 31.47 6.75
C LYS A 187 -19.76 32.44 6.49
N GLY A 188 -20.68 32.54 7.43
CA GLY A 188 -21.85 33.40 7.32
C GLY A 188 -22.91 32.91 6.32
N HIS A 189 -23.02 31.61 6.13
CA HIS A 189 -23.98 31.02 5.19
C HIS A 189 -25.42 31.34 5.58
N PRO A 190 -26.30 31.77 4.65
CA PRO A 190 -27.65 32.32 4.95
C PRO A 190 -28.59 31.29 5.60
N LEU A 191 -28.41 30.00 5.36
CA LEU A 191 -29.22 28.93 5.96
C LEU A 191 -28.75 28.48 7.35
N ILE A 192 -27.58 28.95 7.80
CA ILE A 192 -27.03 28.65 9.13
C ILE A 192 -27.37 29.79 10.08
N LYS A 193 -28.09 29.47 11.16
CA LYS A 193 -28.46 30.46 12.19
C LYS A 193 -28.18 29.89 13.58
N ASN A 194 -27.55 30.66 14.44
CA ASN A 194 -27.22 30.26 15.80
C ASN A 194 -26.44 28.91 15.83
N ASN A 195 -25.49 28.74 14.92
CA ASN A 195 -24.66 27.55 14.78
C ASN A 195 -25.47 26.25 14.49
N LYS A 196 -26.58 26.37 13.78
CA LYS A 196 -27.46 25.26 13.40
C LYS A 196 -28.05 25.49 12.03
N ILE A 197 -28.35 24.39 11.34
CA ILE A 197 -29.17 24.33 10.14
C ILE A 197 -30.45 23.54 10.41
N SER A 198 -31.60 24.00 9.95
CA SER A 198 -32.84 23.24 10.09
C SER A 198 -32.86 22.07 9.12
N PHE A 199 -33.63 21.01 9.42
CA PHE A 199 -33.75 19.84 8.55
C PHE A 199 -34.25 20.21 7.15
N GLU A 200 -35.27 21.09 7.06
CA GLU A 200 -35.82 21.53 5.80
C GLU A 200 -34.79 22.34 4.98
N ASN A 201 -34.05 23.25 5.63
CA ASN A 201 -32.99 24.03 4.98
C ASN A 201 -31.86 23.11 4.48
N TYR A 202 -31.50 22.10 5.26
CA TYR A 202 -30.48 21.12 4.85
C TYR A 202 -30.92 20.31 3.61
N LEU A 203 -32.17 19.91 3.55
CA LEU A 203 -32.70 19.12 2.41
C LEU A 203 -32.83 19.96 1.13
N SER A 204 -33.20 21.26 1.28
CA SER A 204 -33.43 22.19 0.17
C SER A 204 -32.15 22.86 -0.34
N ALA A 205 -31.09 22.88 0.44
CA ALA A 205 -29.80 23.44 0.03
C ALA A 205 -29.19 22.69 -1.14
N ASP A 206 -28.36 23.34 -1.92
CA ASP A 206 -27.53 22.72 -2.93
C ASP A 206 -26.32 22.06 -2.27
N HIS A 207 -26.16 20.76 -2.51
CA HIS A 207 -25.07 19.99 -1.92
C HIS A 207 -23.96 19.73 -2.92
N VAL A 208 -22.72 19.99 -2.49
CA VAL A 208 -21.54 19.32 -3.07
C VAL A 208 -21.47 17.91 -2.52
N PHE A 209 -21.17 16.97 -3.38
CA PHE A 209 -21.12 15.58 -3.07
C PHE A 209 -19.80 14.98 -3.52
N ILE A 210 -19.13 14.25 -2.63
CA ILE A 210 -17.90 13.53 -2.96
C ILE A 210 -18.26 12.10 -3.33
N SER A 211 -17.93 11.69 -4.55
CA SER A 211 -18.21 10.36 -5.08
C SER A 211 -17.13 9.96 -6.06
N ILE A 212 -16.70 8.70 -5.97
CA ILE A 212 -15.68 8.12 -6.84
C ILE A 212 -16.18 7.98 -8.29
N ASP A 213 -17.46 7.66 -8.45
CA ASP A 213 -18.10 7.37 -9.73
C ASP A 213 -19.18 8.41 -10.13
N GLY A 214 -19.39 9.41 -9.30
CA GLY A 214 -20.40 10.44 -9.51
C GLY A 214 -21.83 10.05 -9.15
N ILE A 215 -22.09 8.78 -8.82
CA ILE A 215 -23.44 8.22 -8.60
C ILE A 215 -23.62 7.57 -7.22
N SER A 216 -22.56 7.05 -6.63
CA SER A 216 -22.61 6.33 -5.35
C SER A 216 -23.19 7.18 -4.22
N ASN A 217 -23.92 6.54 -3.31
CA ASN A 217 -24.49 7.19 -2.15
C ASN A 217 -23.50 7.20 -0.98
N SER A 218 -23.51 8.29 -0.23
CA SER A 218 -22.75 8.40 1.03
C SER A 218 -23.53 7.80 2.20
N PRO A 219 -22.90 7.56 3.36
CA PRO A 219 -23.59 7.16 4.58
C PRO A 219 -24.71 8.13 4.98
N VAL A 220 -24.53 9.40 4.71
CA VAL A 220 -25.56 10.45 4.92
C VAL A 220 -26.79 10.19 4.03
N ASP A 221 -26.58 9.83 2.77
CA ASP A 221 -27.66 9.51 1.84
C ASP A 221 -28.42 8.25 2.25
N PHE A 222 -27.73 7.23 2.77
CA PHE A 222 -28.38 6.04 3.33
C PHE A 222 -29.23 6.37 4.55
N THR A 223 -28.74 7.24 5.44
CA THR A 223 -29.52 7.70 6.59
C THR A 223 -30.77 8.45 6.15
N LEU A 224 -30.65 9.38 5.19
CA LEU A 224 -31.78 10.11 4.65
C LEU A 224 -32.80 9.19 3.95
N SER A 225 -32.34 8.20 3.21
CA SER A 225 -33.21 7.25 2.52
C SER A 225 -34.02 6.38 3.49
N LYS A 226 -33.47 5.96 4.62
CA LYS A 226 -34.21 5.30 5.72
C LYS A 226 -35.33 6.18 6.29
N MET A 227 -35.19 7.50 6.19
CA MET A 227 -36.21 8.48 6.59
C MET A 227 -37.20 8.83 5.45
N GLY A 228 -37.08 8.19 4.27
CA GLY A 228 -37.85 8.53 3.09
C GLY A 228 -37.53 9.92 2.50
N ARG A 229 -36.32 10.42 2.75
CA ARG A 229 -35.87 11.76 2.33
C ARG A 229 -34.65 11.65 1.42
N LYS A 230 -34.41 12.72 0.66
CA LYS A 230 -33.23 12.92 -0.17
C LYS A 230 -32.84 14.40 -0.15
N ARG A 231 -31.55 14.67 -0.33
CA ARG A 231 -31.00 16.02 -0.49
C ARG A 231 -30.78 16.35 -1.96
N ASN A 232 -30.68 17.63 -2.29
CA ASN A 232 -30.38 18.09 -3.64
C ASN A 232 -28.86 18.02 -3.90
N LYS A 233 -28.40 17.02 -4.65
CA LYS A 233 -26.99 16.86 -5.06
C LYS A 233 -26.76 17.72 -6.32
N MET A 234 -26.26 18.95 -6.16
CA MET A 234 -26.02 19.86 -7.26
C MET A 234 -24.73 19.53 -8.02
N VAL A 235 -23.64 19.23 -7.28
CA VAL A 235 -22.32 18.99 -7.85
C VAL A 235 -21.72 17.74 -7.26
N SER A 236 -21.23 16.84 -8.13
CA SER A 236 -20.43 15.68 -7.75
C SER A 236 -18.98 15.89 -8.15
N VAL A 237 -18.06 15.65 -7.23
CA VAL A 237 -16.62 15.68 -7.45
C VAL A 237 -15.97 14.47 -6.78
N ASN A 238 -14.77 14.07 -7.22
CA ASN A 238 -14.05 12.94 -6.69
C ASN A 238 -12.85 13.31 -5.78
N TYR A 239 -12.66 14.63 -5.52
CA TYR A 239 -11.59 15.15 -4.67
C TYR A 239 -12.15 16.07 -3.60
N TYR A 240 -11.68 15.89 -2.36
CA TYR A 240 -12.07 16.77 -1.24
C TYR A 240 -11.63 18.21 -1.46
N GLN A 241 -10.43 18.43 -2.01
CA GLN A 241 -9.92 19.77 -2.27
C GLN A 241 -10.86 20.55 -3.21
N ALA A 242 -11.34 19.93 -4.28
CA ALA A 242 -12.29 20.57 -5.19
C ALA A 242 -13.64 20.86 -4.52
N ALA A 243 -14.13 19.91 -3.70
CA ALA A 243 -15.37 20.09 -2.96
C ALA A 243 -15.29 21.27 -1.99
N ILE A 244 -14.19 21.39 -1.25
CA ILE A 244 -13.96 22.47 -0.28
C ILE A 244 -13.91 23.82 -0.97
N GLU A 245 -13.26 23.91 -2.13
CA GLU A 245 -13.18 25.14 -2.89
C GLU A 245 -14.55 25.62 -3.39
N ILE A 246 -15.38 24.69 -3.90
CA ILE A 246 -16.75 25.01 -4.31
C ILE A 246 -17.57 25.54 -3.13
N VAL A 247 -17.48 24.88 -1.95
CA VAL A 247 -18.19 25.32 -0.75
C VAL A 247 -17.71 26.67 -0.26
N ARG A 248 -16.42 27.00 -0.40
CA ARG A 248 -15.85 28.29 -0.02
C ARG A 248 -16.44 29.44 -0.84
N GLU A 249 -16.60 29.23 -2.15
CA GLU A 249 -16.96 30.29 -3.11
C GLU A 249 -18.47 30.37 -3.41
N THR A 250 -19.29 29.46 -2.84
CA THR A 250 -20.72 29.38 -3.17
C THR A 250 -21.59 29.19 -1.94
N ASP A 251 -22.91 29.20 -2.14
CA ASP A 251 -23.90 28.83 -1.12
C ASP A 251 -24.20 27.33 -1.10
N CYS A 252 -23.35 26.50 -1.73
CA CYS A 252 -23.44 25.08 -1.57
C CYS A 252 -22.97 24.66 -0.16
N ILE A 253 -23.56 23.57 0.33
CA ILE A 253 -23.13 22.93 1.57
C ILE A 253 -22.58 21.53 1.30
N ILE A 254 -21.78 21.02 2.21
CA ILE A 254 -21.25 19.66 2.12
C ILE A 254 -21.34 18.93 3.47
N SER A 255 -21.52 17.61 3.44
CA SER A 255 -21.41 16.80 4.65
C SER A 255 -20.03 16.14 4.65
N LEU A 256 -19.22 16.49 5.63
CA LEU A 256 -17.88 15.94 5.86
C LEU A 256 -17.82 15.27 7.24
N SER A 257 -16.88 14.34 7.40
CA SER A 257 -16.56 13.80 8.72
C SER A 257 -16.03 14.89 9.64
N SER A 258 -16.19 14.72 10.96
CA SER A 258 -15.75 15.71 11.95
C SER A 258 -14.25 15.98 11.83
N ASN A 259 -13.45 14.93 11.69
CA ASN A 259 -12.00 15.05 11.53
C ASN A 259 -11.63 15.81 10.24
N VAL A 260 -12.26 15.48 9.10
CA VAL A 260 -12.02 16.20 7.85
C VAL A 260 -12.47 17.65 7.97
N SER A 261 -13.63 17.92 8.61
CA SER A 261 -14.11 19.27 8.84
C SER A 261 -13.12 20.13 9.65
N ALA A 262 -12.50 19.53 10.69
CA ALA A 262 -11.47 20.20 11.49
C ALA A 262 -10.20 20.46 10.65
N LEU A 263 -9.81 19.51 9.80
CA LEU A 263 -8.65 19.63 8.92
C LEU A 263 -8.77 20.79 7.93
N VAL A 264 -9.95 20.98 7.34
CA VAL A 264 -10.17 21.99 6.31
C VAL A 264 -10.49 23.38 6.89
N ASN A 265 -10.94 23.46 8.16
CA ASN A 265 -11.35 24.70 8.80
C ASN A 265 -10.29 25.31 9.74
N THR A 266 -9.02 25.09 9.50
CA THR A 266 -7.92 25.59 10.34
C THR A 266 -7.86 27.13 10.43
N LYS A 267 -8.41 27.84 9.45
CA LYS A 267 -8.45 29.30 9.39
C LYS A 267 -9.83 29.90 9.75
N ASP A 268 -10.75 29.10 10.27
CA ASP A 268 -12.13 29.50 10.56
C ASP A 268 -12.88 30.12 9.35
N GLU A 269 -12.62 29.56 8.16
CA GLU A 269 -13.25 30.03 6.90
C GLU A 269 -14.63 29.41 6.64
N PHE A 270 -15.05 28.45 7.46
CA PHE A 270 -16.29 27.70 7.30
C PHE A 270 -17.15 27.76 8.57
N ASP A 271 -18.44 27.68 8.39
CA ASP A 271 -19.39 27.31 9.43
C ASP A 271 -19.52 25.81 9.47
N VAL A 272 -19.08 25.17 10.56
CA VAL A 272 -19.16 23.74 10.79
C VAL A 272 -20.20 23.47 11.85
N VAL A 273 -21.33 22.88 11.47
CA VAL A 273 -22.47 22.68 12.35
C VAL A 273 -22.90 21.19 12.40
N PRO A 274 -23.54 20.73 13.47
CA PRO A 274 -24.13 19.40 13.51
C PRO A 274 -25.10 19.17 12.35
N LEU A 275 -25.19 17.91 11.86
CA LEU A 275 -26.29 17.53 10.99
C LEU A 275 -27.63 17.72 11.72
N PRO A 276 -28.72 18.15 11.04
CA PRO A 276 -30.01 18.36 11.65
C PRO A 276 -30.81 17.06 11.92
N PHE A 277 -30.13 15.93 11.88
CA PHE A 277 -30.65 14.59 12.18
C PHE A 277 -29.54 13.73 12.73
N LYS A 278 -29.92 12.63 13.41
CA LYS A 278 -28.95 11.67 13.94
C LYS A 278 -28.40 10.84 12.79
N SER A 279 -27.10 10.91 12.57
CA SER A 279 -26.36 9.98 11.72
C SER A 279 -25.62 8.97 12.60
N ASP A 280 -25.49 7.75 12.10
CA ASP A 280 -24.67 6.74 12.75
C ASP A 280 -23.19 7.14 12.70
N GLU A 281 -22.45 6.74 13.73
CA GLU A 281 -20.99 6.77 13.69
C GLU A 281 -20.50 5.76 12.67
N PHE A 282 -19.40 6.06 12.03
CA PHE A 282 -18.73 5.14 11.14
C PHE A 282 -17.26 4.98 11.54
N SER A 283 -16.70 3.83 11.27
CA SER A 283 -15.28 3.59 11.47
C SER A 283 -14.50 3.91 10.18
N VAL A 284 -13.30 4.46 10.35
CA VAL A 284 -12.30 4.55 9.28
C VAL A 284 -11.26 3.48 9.54
N GLN A 285 -11.01 2.66 8.55
CA GLN A 285 -10.16 1.50 8.69
C GLN A 285 -9.01 1.52 7.70
N MET A 286 -7.88 1.00 8.15
CA MET A 286 -6.77 0.61 7.30
C MET A 286 -6.93 -0.86 6.94
N ILE A 287 -6.96 -1.15 5.64
CA ILE A 287 -7.25 -2.46 5.07
C ILE A 287 -6.02 -2.94 4.31
N TRP A 288 -5.68 -4.23 4.43
CA TRP A 288 -4.60 -4.86 3.67
C TRP A 288 -4.98 -6.28 3.25
N ASN A 289 -4.21 -6.85 2.32
CA ASN A 289 -4.40 -8.23 1.91
C ASN A 289 -4.03 -9.18 3.05
N LYS A 290 -4.92 -10.08 3.42
CA LYS A 290 -4.74 -11.04 4.52
C LYS A 290 -3.49 -11.89 4.39
N ARG A 291 -3.09 -12.22 3.15
CA ARG A 291 -1.84 -12.98 2.89
C ARG A 291 -0.57 -12.20 3.23
N SER A 292 -0.68 -10.87 3.35
CA SER A 292 0.43 -10.00 3.75
C SER A 292 0.49 -9.77 5.26
N THR A 293 -0.41 -10.35 6.05
CA THR A 293 -0.47 -10.11 7.51
C THR A 293 0.83 -10.52 8.20
N ASP A 294 1.43 -11.62 7.77
CA ASP A 294 2.69 -12.15 8.33
C ASP A 294 3.93 -11.70 7.52
N ASP A 295 3.77 -10.88 6.46
CA ASP A 295 4.91 -10.28 5.75
C ASP A 295 5.59 -9.25 6.66
N PRO A 296 6.89 -9.42 7.00
CA PRO A 296 7.57 -8.54 7.95
C PRO A 296 7.59 -7.07 7.51
N ALA A 297 7.68 -6.79 6.21
CA ALA A 297 7.66 -5.43 5.69
C ALA A 297 6.27 -4.80 5.82
N ASN A 298 5.21 -5.57 5.54
CA ASN A 298 3.83 -5.12 5.74
C ASN A 298 3.53 -4.90 7.23
N ALA A 299 3.96 -5.82 8.11
CA ALA A 299 3.80 -5.70 9.56
C ALA A 299 4.50 -4.45 10.10
N TRP A 300 5.72 -4.17 9.65
CA TRP A 300 6.45 -2.96 10.02
C TRP A 300 5.72 -1.70 9.55
N MET A 301 5.30 -1.64 8.30
CA MET A 301 4.58 -0.47 7.79
C MET A 301 3.24 -0.27 8.53
N ARG A 302 2.52 -1.34 8.90
CA ARG A 302 1.33 -1.23 9.76
C ARG A 302 1.66 -0.63 11.12
N SER A 303 2.81 -0.98 11.73
CA SER A 303 3.23 -0.38 13.00
C SER A 303 3.54 1.11 12.87
N VAL A 304 4.14 1.54 11.76
CA VAL A 304 4.34 2.97 11.45
C VAL A 304 3.00 3.68 11.33
N LEU A 305 2.06 3.11 10.55
CA LEU A 305 0.72 3.69 10.37
C LEU A 305 -0.08 3.74 11.66
N PHE A 306 0.04 2.72 12.49
CA PHE A 306 -0.60 2.68 13.80
C PHE A 306 -0.01 3.74 14.74
N GLY A 307 1.31 3.95 14.72
CA GLY A 307 1.97 4.96 15.53
C GLY A 307 1.59 6.39 15.20
N VAL A 308 1.30 6.67 13.90
CA VAL A 308 0.91 8.04 13.49
C VAL A 308 -0.58 8.35 13.62
N LYS A 309 -1.43 7.36 13.93
CA LYS A 309 -2.89 7.58 13.99
C LYS A 309 -3.29 8.61 15.04
N ASP A 310 -2.68 8.55 16.22
CA ASP A 310 -3.02 9.42 17.35
C ASP A 310 -2.57 10.87 17.11
N ASP A 311 -1.52 11.06 16.31
CA ASP A 311 -1.02 12.39 15.92
C ASP A 311 -1.85 13.07 14.83
N VAL A 312 -2.62 12.30 14.07
CA VAL A 312 -3.30 12.77 12.86
C VAL A 312 -4.80 12.91 13.05
N PHE A 313 -5.42 12.05 13.87
CA PHE A 313 -6.86 11.89 13.96
C PHE A 313 -7.43 12.13 15.38
N LEU A 314 -6.67 12.69 16.28
CA LEU A 314 -7.12 13.25 17.55
C LEU A 314 -7.29 14.77 17.38
#